data_cf07af7d0be3a780a27f6bcc24617706
#
_entry.id   cf07af7d0be3a780a27f6bcc24617706
#
_cell.length_a   1.000
_cell.length_b   1.000
_cell.length_c   1.000
_cell.angle_alpha   90.00
_cell.angle_beta   90.00
_cell.angle_gamma   90.00
#
_symmetry.space_group_name_H-M   'P 1'
#
loop_
_entity.id
_entity.type
_entity.pdbx_description
1 polymer ?
#
loop_
_entity_poly.entity_id
_entity_poly.type
_entity_poly.pdbx_seq_one_letter_code
_entity_poly.pdbx_strand_id
1 'polypeptide(L)'
;MIYLVEDDKSIRELLVYTLNNSGLPANGFEKPSEFYRELRADDADLIILDIMLPECDGLTMLKNLRVDEKTKHIPVMMLTAKGSEYDKVVGLDMGADDY
;
A
#
# COMPACT_ATOMS: atom_id res chain seq x y z
N MET A 1 -8.21 -5.79 8.32
CA MET A 1 -8.41 -4.57 7.52
C MET A 1 -7.32 -4.43 6.49
N ILE A 2 -7.69 -4.14 5.26
CA ILE A 2 -6.76 -3.83 4.18
C ILE A 2 -6.64 -2.31 4.08
N TYR A 3 -5.42 -1.82 4.09
CA TYR A 3 -5.12 -0.39 3.93
C TYR A 3 -4.58 -0.16 2.53
N LEU A 4 -5.19 0.78 1.79
CA LEU A 4 -4.82 1.09 0.41
C LEU A 4 -4.43 2.55 0.31
N VAL A 5 -3.25 2.83 -0.24
CA VAL A 5 -2.82 4.21 -0.51
C VAL A 5 -2.70 4.38 -2.03
N GLU A 6 -3.56 5.20 -2.59
CA GLU A 6 -3.65 5.46 -4.03
C GLU A 6 -4.19 6.88 -4.24
N ASP A 7 -3.46 7.71 -4.96
CA ASP A 7 -3.86 9.10 -5.16
C ASP A 7 -4.95 9.28 -6.23
N ASP A 8 -5.08 8.35 -7.18
CA ASP A 8 -6.15 8.43 -8.18
C ASP A 8 -7.47 8.05 -7.54
N LYS A 9 -8.40 8.98 -7.50
CA LYS A 9 -9.70 8.79 -6.86
C LYS A 9 -10.48 7.63 -7.45
N SER A 10 -10.52 7.53 -8.78
CA SER A 10 -11.31 6.49 -9.46
C SER A 10 -10.75 5.11 -9.17
N ILE A 11 -9.44 4.95 -9.24
CA ILE A 11 -8.78 3.68 -8.96
C ILE A 11 -8.95 3.32 -7.49
N ARG A 12 -8.75 4.28 -6.59
CA ARG A 12 -8.90 4.05 -5.17
C ARG A 12 -10.31 3.60 -4.81
N GLU A 13 -11.32 4.30 -5.31
CA GLU A 13 -12.70 3.95 -5.02
C GLU A 13 -13.09 2.59 -5.59
N LEU A 14 -12.64 2.29 -6.80
CA LEU A 14 -12.91 1.00 -7.43
C LEU A 14 -12.30 -0.15 -6.62
N LEU A 15 -11.05 -0.01 -6.21
CA LEU A 15 -10.37 -1.05 -5.45
C LEU A 15 -11.01 -1.27 -4.09
N VAL A 16 -11.32 -0.18 -3.38
CA VAL A 16 -11.96 -0.28 -2.07
C VAL A 16 -13.33 -0.94 -2.20
N TYR A 17 -14.12 -0.53 -3.19
CA TYR A 17 -15.43 -1.10 -3.44
C TYR A 17 -15.32 -2.61 -3.73
N THR A 18 -14.41 -2.97 -4.62
CA THR A 18 -14.24 -4.38 -5.01
C THR A 18 -13.81 -5.24 -3.83
N LEU A 19 -12.88 -4.76 -3.03
CA LEU A 19 -12.41 -5.50 -1.86
C LEU A 19 -13.53 -5.68 -0.84
N ASN A 20 -14.25 -4.61 -0.53
CA ASN A 20 -15.36 -4.70 0.43
C ASN A 20 -16.46 -5.64 -0.06
N ASN A 21 -16.79 -5.61 -1.35
CA ASN A 21 -17.77 -6.50 -1.93
C ASN A 21 -17.33 -7.97 -1.92
N SER A 22 -16.04 -8.21 -1.86
CA SER A 22 -15.49 -9.57 -1.79
C SER A 22 -15.37 -10.07 -0.36
N GLY A 23 -15.88 -9.32 0.61
CA GLY A 23 -15.80 -9.70 2.02
C GLY A 23 -14.47 -9.36 2.66
N LEU A 24 -13.67 -8.50 2.04
CA LEU A 24 -12.36 -8.09 2.53
C LEU A 24 -12.41 -6.61 2.94
N PRO A 25 -12.64 -6.30 4.22
CA PRO A 25 -12.76 -4.90 4.65
C PRO A 25 -11.54 -4.08 4.27
N ALA A 26 -11.75 -2.95 3.63
CA ALA A 26 -10.68 -2.11 3.12
C ALA A 26 -11.00 -0.63 3.29
N ASN A 27 -9.96 0.15 3.59
CA ASN A 27 -10.00 1.61 3.62
C ASN A 27 -8.97 2.17 2.67
N GLY A 28 -9.35 3.21 1.93
CA GLY A 28 -8.47 3.87 0.97
C GLY A 28 -8.06 5.25 1.43
N PHE A 29 -6.83 5.63 1.11
CA PHE A 29 -6.27 6.93 1.46
C PHE A 29 -5.63 7.55 0.22
N GLU A 30 -5.80 8.84 0.06
CA GLU A 30 -5.21 9.59 -1.05
C GLU A 30 -3.74 9.89 -0.81
N LYS A 31 -3.37 10.14 0.46
CA LYS A 31 -2.03 10.61 0.83
C LYS A 31 -1.40 9.74 1.91
N PRO A 32 -0.06 9.60 1.86
CA PRO A 32 0.66 8.87 2.92
C PRO A 32 0.38 9.39 4.32
N SER A 33 0.29 10.71 4.51
CA SER A 33 0.04 11.29 5.83
C SER A 33 -1.27 10.81 6.44
N GLU A 34 -2.31 10.71 5.61
CA GLU A 34 -3.61 10.21 6.07
C GLU A 34 -3.51 8.74 6.47
N PHE A 35 -2.82 7.96 5.65
CA PHE A 35 -2.60 6.53 5.92
C PHE A 35 -1.87 6.32 7.25
N TYR A 36 -0.76 7.03 7.47
CA TYR A 36 0.00 6.86 8.71
C TYR A 36 -0.80 7.27 9.94
N ARG A 37 -1.61 8.29 9.82
CA ARG A 37 -2.46 8.74 10.92
C ARG A 37 -3.50 7.68 11.31
N GLU A 38 -4.06 6.99 10.33
CA GLU A 38 -5.14 6.03 10.56
C GLU A 38 -4.67 4.58 10.73
N LEU A 39 -3.41 4.30 10.43
CA LEU A 39 -2.89 2.94 10.47
C LEU A 39 -2.92 2.35 11.88
N ARG A 40 -3.53 1.17 11.98
CA ARG A 40 -3.50 0.34 13.18
C ARG A 40 -2.78 -0.96 12.83
N ALA A 41 -1.54 -1.08 13.28
CA ALA A 41 -0.69 -2.20 12.88
C ALA A 41 -1.24 -3.55 13.31
N ASP A 42 -1.92 -3.62 14.45
CA ASP A 42 -2.51 -4.84 14.96
C ASP A 42 -3.79 -5.27 14.20
N ASP A 43 -4.36 -4.36 13.42
CA ASP A 43 -5.57 -4.61 12.64
C ASP A 43 -5.28 -4.72 11.14
N ALA A 44 -4.04 -4.56 10.73
CA ALA A 44 -3.66 -4.55 9.32
C ALA A 44 -3.32 -5.96 8.84
N ASP A 45 -4.10 -6.44 7.87
CA ASP A 45 -3.87 -7.75 7.24
C ASP A 45 -3.02 -7.61 5.98
N LEU A 46 -3.12 -6.45 5.31
CA LEU A 46 -2.43 -6.18 4.07
C LEU A 46 -2.37 -4.68 3.85
N ILE A 47 -1.25 -4.21 3.32
CA ILE A 47 -1.10 -2.82 2.90
C ILE A 47 -0.84 -2.83 1.39
N ILE A 48 -1.64 -2.06 0.64
CA ILE A 48 -1.48 -1.91 -0.81
C ILE A 48 -1.03 -0.48 -1.07
N LEU A 49 0.13 -0.32 -1.70
CA LEU A 49 0.72 0.98 -1.95
C LEU A 49 0.92 1.22 -3.44
N ASP A 50 0.55 2.41 -3.91
CA ASP A 50 0.96 2.87 -5.23
C ASP A 50 2.41 3.35 -5.15
N ILE A 51 3.18 3.10 -6.20
CA ILE A 51 4.58 3.55 -6.26
C ILE A 51 4.63 5.08 -6.35
N MET A 52 3.76 5.68 -7.15
CA MET A 52 3.79 7.13 -7.42
C MET A 52 2.75 7.84 -6.57
N LEU A 53 3.15 8.29 -5.38
CA LEU A 53 2.30 9.01 -4.45
C LEU A 53 2.75 10.47 -4.28
N PRO A 54 1.84 11.39 -3.89
CA PRO A 54 2.15 12.83 -3.90
C PRO A 54 3.16 13.30 -2.87
N GLU A 55 3.15 12.77 -1.65
CA GLU A 55 4.01 13.27 -0.56
C GLU A 55 5.30 12.48 -0.45
N CYS A 56 5.21 11.19 -0.75
CA CYS A 56 6.29 10.26 -0.52
C CYS A 56 6.01 9.06 -1.42
N ASP A 57 6.96 8.61 -2.20
CA ASP A 57 6.70 7.50 -3.09
C ASP A 57 6.48 6.19 -2.32
N GLY A 58 5.82 5.23 -2.99
CA GLY A 58 5.47 3.96 -2.36
C GLY A 58 6.67 3.14 -1.94
N LEU A 59 7.79 3.24 -2.65
CA LEU A 59 9.00 2.51 -2.28
C LEU A 59 9.60 3.04 -0.98
N THR A 60 9.56 4.36 -0.77
CA THR A 60 10.00 4.97 0.48
C THR A 60 9.09 4.54 1.63
N MET A 61 7.77 4.51 1.39
CA MET A 61 6.82 4.03 2.39
C MET A 61 7.10 2.57 2.76
N LEU A 62 7.35 1.72 1.77
CA LEU A 62 7.67 0.32 2.01
C LEU A 62 8.90 0.20 2.90
N LYS A 63 9.95 0.95 2.60
CA LYS A 63 11.16 0.96 3.42
C LYS A 63 10.85 1.35 4.86
N ASN A 64 10.07 2.40 5.05
CA ASN A 64 9.70 2.87 6.38
C ASN A 64 8.91 1.81 7.15
N LEU A 65 7.99 1.13 6.48
CA LEU A 65 7.19 0.07 7.11
C LEU A 65 8.05 -1.12 7.53
N ARG A 66 9.08 -1.45 6.75
CA ARG A 66 9.95 -2.60 7.04
C ARG A 66 10.93 -2.35 8.18
N VAL A 67 11.29 -1.11 8.46
CA VAL A 67 12.19 -0.79 9.58
C VAL A 67 11.48 -0.57 10.90
N ASP A 68 10.16 -0.37 10.89
CA ASP A 68 9.39 -0.18 12.12
C ASP A 68 8.96 -1.54 12.67
N GLU A 69 9.32 -1.82 13.92
CA GLU A 69 9.00 -3.09 14.58
C GLU A 69 7.51 -3.40 14.60
N LYS A 70 6.66 -2.37 14.62
CA LYS A 70 5.20 -2.54 14.67
C LYS A 70 4.62 -2.96 13.34
N THR A 71 5.27 -2.61 12.23
CA THR A 71 4.72 -2.79 10.88
C THR A 71 5.52 -3.74 10.00
N LYS A 72 6.73 -4.09 10.39
CA LYS A 72 7.64 -4.87 9.52
C LYS A 72 7.09 -6.23 9.11
N HIS A 73 6.15 -6.77 9.87
CA HIS A 73 5.55 -8.09 9.60
C HIS A 73 4.32 -8.02 8.70
N ILE A 74 3.79 -6.83 8.41
CA ILE A 74 2.56 -6.69 7.63
C ILE A 74 2.88 -6.91 6.15
N PRO A 75 2.15 -7.82 5.46
CA PRO A 75 2.34 -8.01 4.02
C PRO A 75 2.06 -6.72 3.24
N VAL A 76 2.89 -6.43 2.25
CA VAL A 76 2.75 -5.23 1.41
C VAL A 76 2.72 -5.64 -0.05
N MET A 77 1.72 -5.14 -0.77
CA MET A 77 1.60 -5.30 -2.21
C MET A 77 1.81 -3.95 -2.86
N MET A 78 2.67 -3.90 -3.88
CA MET A 78 2.91 -2.67 -4.62
C MET A 78 2.09 -2.64 -5.90
N LEU A 79 1.48 -1.48 -6.18
CA LEU A 79 0.78 -1.25 -7.44
C LEU A 79 1.68 -0.40 -8.33
N THR A 80 1.73 -0.76 -9.61
CA THR A 80 2.44 0.05 -10.58
C THR A 80 1.63 0.11 -11.88
N ALA A 81 1.34 1.32 -12.32
CA ALA A 81 0.63 1.52 -13.57
C ALA A 81 1.51 1.20 -14.78
N LYS A 82 2.82 1.21 -14.61
CA LYS A 82 3.76 1.00 -15.71
C LYS A 82 4.11 -0.45 -15.96
N GLY A 83 3.93 -1.33 -14.98
CA GLY A 83 4.23 -2.76 -15.10
C GLY A 83 5.67 -3.07 -15.47
N SER A 84 6.61 -2.19 -15.15
CA SER A 84 8.00 -2.34 -15.51
C SER A 84 8.66 -3.45 -14.70
N GLU A 85 9.39 -4.35 -15.38
CA GLU A 85 10.14 -5.39 -14.70
C GLU A 85 11.19 -4.81 -13.76
N TYR A 86 11.80 -3.69 -14.16
CA TYR A 86 12.78 -3.01 -13.32
C TYR A 86 12.15 -2.56 -12.00
N ASP A 87 10.97 -1.95 -12.06
CA ASP A 87 10.28 -1.50 -10.86
C ASP A 87 9.88 -2.66 -9.96
N LYS A 88 9.45 -3.77 -10.54
CA LYS A 88 9.14 -4.98 -9.78
C LYS A 88 10.35 -5.49 -9.02
N VAL A 89 11.50 -5.58 -9.69
CA VAL A 89 12.73 -6.07 -9.07
C VAL A 89 13.13 -5.16 -7.91
N VAL A 90 13.11 -3.85 -8.13
CA VAL A 90 13.47 -2.87 -7.10
C VAL A 90 12.52 -2.98 -5.91
N GLY A 91 11.20 -3.09 -6.16
CA GLY A 91 10.22 -3.22 -5.10
C GLY A 91 10.42 -4.46 -4.26
N LEU A 92 10.66 -5.60 -4.89
CA LEU A 92 10.91 -6.86 -4.18
C LEU A 92 12.19 -6.80 -3.36
N ASP A 93 13.25 -6.19 -3.91
CA ASP A 93 14.51 -6.03 -3.19
C ASP A 93 14.33 -5.15 -1.95
N MET A 94 13.39 -4.22 -1.97
CA MET A 94 13.09 -3.36 -0.83
C MET A 94 12.14 -3.99 0.17
N GLY A 95 11.67 -5.21 -0.08
CA GLY A 95 10.88 -5.97 0.87
C GLY A 95 9.39 -6.05 0.60
N ALA A 96 8.95 -5.77 -0.62
CA ALA A 96 7.55 -6.00 -1.00
C ALA A 96 7.29 -7.50 -1.13
N ASP A 97 6.11 -7.94 -0.68
CA ASP A 97 5.72 -9.34 -0.78
C ASP A 97 5.12 -9.66 -2.16
N ASP A 98 4.55 -8.65 -2.81
CA ASP A 98 3.99 -8.79 -4.14
C ASP A 98 3.94 -7.42 -4.81
N TYR A 99 3.66 -7.44 -6.13
CA TYR A 99 3.72 -6.23 -6.95
C TYR A 99 2.46 -6.04 -7.77
#